data_8b41f828ce5ff825c785c874f2685abd
#
_entry.id   8b41f828ce5ff825c785c874f2685abd
#
_cell.length_a   1.000
_cell.length_b   1.000
_cell.length_c   1.000
_cell.angle_alpha   90.00
_cell.angle_beta   90.00
_cell.angle_gamma   90.00
#
_symmetry.space_group_name_H-M   'P 1'
#
loop_
_entity.id
_entity.type
_entity.pdbx_description
1 polymer ?
#
loop_
_entity_poly.entity_id
_entity_poly.type
_entity_poly.pdbx_seq_one_letter_code
_entity_poly.pdbx_strand_id
1 'polypeptide(L)'
;MKVFDAHCHLQDPRILSKVPQLIAKAQEVGVAAFAVNGVSENDWPLVNQLSQSYPSSIIPCFGLHPWFVQERTPNWFDTLKHMLDSTPSAAVGEIGLDKGSKGKQIDFTDQIQVFEQQLQLAKDLKRPASVHCVRAFGDLLAIMQRMGPFPTGVILHSYLGSAEMVPEFAKLGAYFSFSGFLMSVQQNKAKKMLKMVPSERILLETDAPDALPKSMSTSDSLFPVEGDSSSNSNAAETDASTLNHPENILIVLTYVASLLEMTKEEVAELSYQNAIRLFSYRDH
;
A
#
# COMPACT_ATOMS: atom_id res chain seq x y z
N MET A 1 17.90 -8.15 -9.76
CA MET A 1 17.35 -7.28 -8.70
C MET A 1 15.98 -7.81 -8.34
N LYS A 2 15.66 -7.97 -7.05
CA LYS A 2 14.33 -8.37 -6.57
C LYS A 2 13.64 -7.19 -5.92
N VAL A 3 12.33 -7.04 -6.14
CA VAL A 3 11.50 -6.01 -5.51
C VAL A 3 10.24 -6.67 -4.96
N PHE A 4 9.69 -6.12 -3.90
CA PHE A 4 8.42 -6.53 -3.31
C PHE A 4 7.44 -5.35 -3.41
N ASP A 5 6.27 -5.57 -4.00
CA ASP A 5 5.19 -4.59 -4.00
C ASP A 5 4.39 -4.72 -2.70
N ALA A 6 4.68 -3.81 -1.75
CA ALA A 6 4.17 -3.92 -0.38
C ALA A 6 2.70 -3.51 -0.23
N HIS A 7 2.08 -2.96 -1.28
CA HIS A 7 0.67 -2.59 -1.31
C HIS A 7 0.15 -2.39 -2.73
N CYS A 8 -0.83 -3.19 -3.12
CA CYS A 8 -1.56 -3.04 -4.38
C CYS A 8 -2.96 -3.64 -4.28
N HIS A 9 -3.82 -3.37 -5.29
CA HIS A 9 -5.19 -3.83 -5.39
C HIS A 9 -5.43 -4.61 -6.69
N LEU A 10 -4.78 -5.77 -6.84
CA LEU A 10 -4.92 -6.60 -8.05
C LEU A 10 -6.36 -7.13 -8.25
N GLN A 11 -7.18 -7.14 -7.20
CA GLN A 11 -8.60 -7.49 -7.25
C GLN A 11 -9.49 -6.36 -7.79
N ASP A 12 -8.95 -5.15 -8.02
CA ASP A 12 -9.76 -4.02 -8.51
C ASP A 12 -10.38 -4.33 -9.87
N PRO A 13 -11.69 -4.13 -10.05
CA PRO A 13 -12.39 -4.45 -11.31
C PRO A 13 -11.78 -3.80 -12.55
N ARG A 14 -11.14 -2.62 -12.41
CA ARG A 14 -10.49 -1.90 -13.51
C ARG A 14 -9.35 -2.67 -14.17
N ILE A 15 -8.68 -3.57 -13.41
CA ILE A 15 -7.50 -4.33 -13.89
C ILE A 15 -7.64 -5.84 -13.73
N LEU A 16 -8.67 -6.33 -13.04
CA LEU A 16 -8.83 -7.75 -12.68
C LEU A 16 -8.68 -8.70 -13.88
N SER A 17 -9.29 -8.38 -15.01
CA SER A 17 -9.22 -9.22 -16.21
C SER A 17 -7.81 -9.36 -16.80
N LYS A 18 -6.90 -8.47 -16.43
CA LYS A 18 -5.50 -8.41 -16.90
C LYS A 18 -4.50 -8.93 -15.88
N VAL A 19 -4.93 -9.35 -14.70
CA VAL A 19 -4.04 -9.76 -13.59
C VAL A 19 -2.98 -10.78 -14.00
N PRO A 20 -3.28 -11.86 -14.77
CA PRO A 20 -2.24 -12.78 -15.19
C PRO A 20 -1.11 -12.12 -15.99
N GLN A 21 -1.47 -11.21 -16.92
CA GLN A 21 -0.49 -10.47 -17.72
C GLN A 21 0.28 -9.45 -16.88
N LEU A 22 -0.40 -8.77 -15.93
CA LEU A 22 0.22 -7.79 -15.04
C LEU A 22 1.24 -8.43 -14.11
N ILE A 23 0.91 -9.58 -13.52
CA ILE A 23 1.84 -10.35 -12.68
C ILE A 23 3.04 -10.82 -13.51
N ALA A 24 2.81 -11.40 -14.70
CA ALA A 24 3.89 -11.88 -15.55
C ALA A 24 4.88 -10.76 -15.91
N LYS A 25 4.37 -9.62 -16.37
CA LYS A 25 5.21 -8.45 -16.69
C LYS A 25 5.98 -7.92 -15.48
N ALA A 26 5.31 -7.82 -14.33
CA ALA A 26 5.95 -7.38 -13.10
C ALA A 26 7.08 -8.35 -12.67
N GLN A 27 6.87 -9.66 -12.81
CA GLN A 27 7.89 -10.68 -12.54
C GLN A 27 9.09 -10.59 -13.51
N GLU A 28 8.84 -10.29 -14.78
CA GLU A 28 9.91 -10.06 -15.79
C GLU A 28 10.84 -8.92 -15.39
N VAL A 29 10.32 -7.86 -14.75
CA VAL A 29 11.12 -6.73 -14.27
C VAL A 29 11.66 -6.91 -12.84
N GLY A 30 11.39 -8.07 -12.20
CA GLY A 30 11.97 -8.46 -10.93
C GLY A 30 11.05 -8.30 -9.70
N VAL A 31 9.76 -8.04 -9.88
CA VAL A 31 8.81 -8.06 -8.76
C VAL A 31 8.60 -9.50 -8.32
N ALA A 32 9.05 -9.83 -7.12
CA ALA A 32 9.02 -11.20 -6.61
C ALA A 32 7.72 -11.54 -5.85
N ALA A 33 7.09 -10.54 -5.23
CA ALA A 33 5.87 -10.73 -4.47
C ALA A 33 5.05 -9.44 -4.37
N PHE A 34 3.77 -9.60 -4.02
CA PHE A 34 2.73 -8.57 -3.96
C PHE A 34 1.91 -8.75 -2.68
N ALA A 35 1.77 -7.70 -1.87
CA ALA A 35 0.76 -7.64 -0.81
C ALA A 35 -0.54 -7.07 -1.42
N VAL A 36 -1.52 -7.94 -1.64
CA VAL A 36 -2.79 -7.57 -2.26
C VAL A 36 -3.81 -7.26 -1.19
N ASN A 37 -4.26 -6.00 -1.14
CA ASN A 37 -5.08 -5.46 -0.08
C ASN A 37 -6.56 -5.40 -0.49
N GLY A 38 -7.40 -6.20 0.20
CA GLY A 38 -8.85 -6.08 0.12
C GLY A 38 -9.32 -4.85 0.87
N VAL A 39 -10.44 -4.28 0.45
CA VAL A 39 -10.98 -3.04 1.00
C VAL A 39 -12.37 -3.20 1.64
N SER A 40 -13.05 -4.31 1.35
CA SER A 40 -14.40 -4.57 1.86
C SER A 40 -14.75 -6.06 1.84
N GLU A 41 -15.85 -6.43 2.54
CA GLU A 41 -16.38 -7.80 2.52
C GLU A 41 -16.64 -8.33 1.10
N ASN A 42 -16.90 -7.43 0.15
CA ASN A 42 -17.21 -7.79 -1.24
C ASN A 42 -15.99 -8.30 -2.01
N ASP A 43 -14.79 -7.84 -1.69
CA ASP A 43 -13.59 -8.20 -2.45
C ASP A 43 -12.65 -9.18 -1.71
N TRP A 44 -12.82 -9.41 -0.40
CA TRP A 44 -12.00 -10.37 0.34
C TRP A 44 -11.97 -11.79 -0.28
N PRO A 45 -13.11 -12.36 -0.74
CA PRO A 45 -13.08 -13.66 -1.41
C PRO A 45 -12.21 -13.67 -2.67
N LEU A 46 -12.19 -12.56 -3.40
CA LEU A 46 -11.40 -12.42 -4.63
C LEU A 46 -9.90 -12.30 -4.32
N VAL A 47 -9.53 -11.53 -3.28
CA VAL A 47 -8.14 -11.46 -2.80
C VAL A 47 -7.67 -12.86 -2.36
N ASN A 48 -8.51 -13.61 -1.65
CA ASN A 48 -8.20 -14.98 -1.26
C ASN A 48 -8.01 -15.90 -2.48
N GLN A 49 -8.88 -15.81 -3.47
CA GLN A 49 -8.76 -16.57 -4.72
C GLN A 49 -7.44 -16.25 -5.47
N LEU A 50 -7.07 -14.98 -5.54
CA LEU A 50 -5.80 -14.57 -6.15
C LEU A 50 -4.60 -15.17 -5.39
N SER A 51 -4.62 -15.16 -4.06
CA SER A 51 -3.53 -15.75 -3.27
C SER A 51 -3.43 -17.26 -3.46
N GLN A 52 -4.54 -17.96 -3.62
CA GLN A 52 -4.55 -19.39 -3.94
C GLN A 52 -4.05 -19.68 -5.35
N SER A 53 -4.32 -18.78 -6.31
CA SER A 53 -3.84 -18.91 -7.68
C SER A 53 -2.34 -18.60 -7.83
N TYR A 54 -1.79 -17.76 -6.95
CA TYR A 54 -0.38 -17.34 -6.96
C TYR A 54 0.26 -17.46 -5.57
N PRO A 55 0.30 -18.67 -4.97
CA PRO A 55 0.63 -18.85 -3.54
C PRO A 55 2.09 -18.51 -3.19
N SER A 56 2.99 -18.46 -4.16
CA SER A 56 4.40 -18.10 -3.95
C SER A 56 4.68 -16.61 -4.09
N SER A 57 3.73 -15.83 -4.61
CA SER A 57 3.95 -14.41 -4.93
C SER A 57 2.90 -13.47 -4.36
N ILE A 58 1.71 -13.94 -4.00
CA ILE A 58 0.68 -13.08 -3.40
C ILE A 58 0.54 -13.34 -1.91
N ILE A 59 0.65 -12.28 -1.14
CA ILE A 59 0.27 -12.21 0.28
C ILE A 59 -1.08 -11.51 0.35
N PRO A 60 -2.15 -12.21 0.76
CA PRO A 60 -3.45 -11.59 0.90
C PRO A 60 -3.50 -10.72 2.15
N CYS A 61 -4.17 -9.59 2.05
CA CYS A 61 -4.49 -8.72 3.18
C CYS A 61 -6.01 -8.50 3.22
N PHE A 62 -6.63 -8.71 4.38
CA PHE A 62 -8.07 -8.52 4.55
C PHE A 62 -8.31 -7.40 5.54
N GLY A 63 -9.12 -6.42 5.14
CA GLY A 63 -9.47 -5.29 5.96
C GLY A 63 -10.66 -4.52 5.40
N LEU A 64 -11.30 -3.74 6.25
CA LEU A 64 -12.37 -2.83 5.89
C LEU A 64 -11.83 -1.41 5.84
N HIS A 65 -11.66 -0.91 4.63
CA HIS A 65 -11.16 0.42 4.32
C HIS A 65 -12.15 1.51 4.79
N PRO A 66 -11.70 2.68 5.23
CA PRO A 66 -12.57 3.76 5.73
C PRO A 66 -13.68 4.17 4.76
N TRP A 67 -13.49 4.05 3.45
CA TRP A 67 -14.51 4.39 2.48
C TRP A 67 -15.72 3.45 2.48
N PHE A 68 -15.58 2.22 2.96
CA PHE A 68 -16.60 1.18 2.97
C PHE A 68 -17.19 0.90 4.35
N VAL A 69 -16.83 1.70 5.34
CA VAL A 69 -17.29 1.53 6.74
C VAL A 69 -18.81 1.56 6.84
N GLN A 70 -19.50 2.43 6.07
CA GLN A 70 -20.97 2.52 6.08
C GLN A 70 -21.67 1.36 5.35
N GLU A 71 -20.96 0.64 4.48
CA GLU A 71 -21.49 -0.46 3.69
C GLU A 71 -21.34 -1.82 4.39
N ARG A 72 -20.67 -1.86 5.56
CA ARG A 72 -20.40 -3.10 6.28
C ARG A 72 -21.68 -3.80 6.72
N THR A 73 -21.67 -5.13 6.66
CA THR A 73 -22.75 -5.94 7.22
C THR A 73 -22.70 -5.94 8.76
N PRO A 74 -23.80 -6.30 9.44
CA PRO A 74 -23.75 -6.47 10.92
C PRO A 74 -22.70 -7.49 11.39
N ASN A 75 -22.34 -8.45 10.55
CA ASN A 75 -21.41 -9.55 10.89
C ASN A 75 -20.00 -9.35 10.31
N TRP A 76 -19.69 -8.18 9.76
CA TRP A 76 -18.44 -7.90 9.06
C TRP A 76 -17.18 -8.31 9.85
N PHE A 77 -17.18 -8.07 11.15
CA PHE A 77 -16.00 -8.32 11.99
C PHE A 77 -15.78 -9.81 12.23
N ASP A 78 -16.84 -10.59 12.40
CA ASP A 78 -16.74 -12.05 12.50
C ASP A 78 -16.36 -12.66 11.15
N THR A 79 -16.86 -12.10 10.04
CA THR A 79 -16.42 -12.48 8.69
C THR A 79 -14.93 -12.21 8.49
N LEU A 80 -14.44 -11.02 8.90
CA LEU A 80 -13.02 -10.69 8.83
C LEU A 80 -12.15 -11.67 9.64
N LYS A 81 -12.55 -11.97 10.88
CA LYS A 81 -11.87 -12.97 11.72
C LYS A 81 -11.81 -14.32 11.03
N HIS A 82 -12.94 -14.79 10.51
CA HIS A 82 -13.01 -16.07 9.81
C HIS A 82 -12.06 -16.11 8.59
N MET A 83 -12.02 -15.05 7.79
CA MET A 83 -11.11 -14.93 6.66
C MET A 83 -9.63 -15.00 7.09
N LEU A 84 -9.29 -14.30 8.16
CA LEU A 84 -7.95 -14.31 8.72
C LEU A 84 -7.58 -15.68 9.30
N ASP A 85 -8.47 -16.32 10.06
CA ASP A 85 -8.24 -17.63 10.68
C ASP A 85 -8.07 -18.74 9.63
N SER A 86 -8.88 -18.68 8.56
CA SER A 86 -8.81 -19.66 7.45
C SER A 86 -7.63 -19.42 6.51
N THR A 87 -6.97 -18.26 6.59
CA THR A 87 -5.84 -17.90 5.73
C THR A 87 -4.63 -17.48 6.59
N PRO A 88 -3.84 -18.42 7.13
CA PRO A 88 -2.72 -18.10 8.03
C PRO A 88 -1.69 -17.14 7.43
N SER A 89 -1.62 -17.09 6.10
CA SER A 89 -0.75 -16.19 5.36
C SER A 89 -1.24 -14.75 5.26
N ALA A 90 -2.48 -14.48 5.65
CA ALA A 90 -3.05 -13.16 5.47
C ALA A 90 -2.54 -12.16 6.51
N ALA A 91 -2.27 -10.94 6.07
CA ALA A 91 -2.12 -9.77 6.93
C ALA A 91 -3.47 -9.06 7.11
N VAL A 92 -3.52 -8.07 8.01
CA VAL A 92 -4.70 -7.21 8.19
C VAL A 92 -4.55 -5.96 7.32
N GLY A 93 -5.48 -5.70 6.42
CA GLY A 93 -5.44 -4.53 5.53
C GLY A 93 -6.32 -4.71 4.28
N GLU A 94 -6.74 -3.62 3.68
CA GLU A 94 -6.42 -2.26 4.03
C GLU A 94 -7.39 -1.71 5.09
N ILE A 95 -6.86 -1.09 6.12
CA ILE A 95 -7.62 -0.45 7.20
C ILE A 95 -7.16 1.00 7.34
N GLY A 96 -7.84 1.86 8.09
CA GLY A 96 -7.28 3.19 8.33
C GLY A 96 -8.28 4.31 8.52
N LEU A 97 -7.80 5.54 8.25
CA LEU A 97 -8.52 6.80 8.48
C LEU A 97 -8.42 7.73 7.27
N ASP A 98 -9.53 8.30 6.86
CA ASP A 98 -9.56 9.23 5.72
C ASP A 98 -10.41 10.47 6.03
N LYS A 99 -9.76 11.66 6.04
CA LYS A 99 -10.39 12.98 6.07
C LYS A 99 -10.33 13.69 4.70
N GLY A 100 -10.00 12.95 3.64
CA GLY A 100 -10.00 13.42 2.26
C GLY A 100 -11.39 13.61 1.68
N SER A 101 -11.46 13.82 0.36
CA SER A 101 -12.73 14.15 -0.31
C SER A 101 -13.80 13.05 -0.19
N LYS A 102 -13.41 11.78 -0.24
CA LYS A 102 -14.32 10.65 -0.04
C LYS A 102 -14.55 10.39 1.46
N GLY A 103 -13.47 10.26 2.24
CA GLY A 103 -13.55 9.87 3.64
C GLY A 103 -14.33 10.84 4.52
N LYS A 104 -14.30 12.15 4.22
CA LYS A 104 -15.08 13.16 4.97
C LYS A 104 -16.61 13.00 4.86
N GLN A 105 -17.09 12.17 3.93
CA GLN A 105 -18.53 11.87 3.80
C GLN A 105 -18.97 10.77 4.76
N ILE A 106 -18.02 10.10 5.42
CA ILE A 106 -18.23 9.01 6.36
C ILE A 106 -17.95 9.52 7.76
N ASP A 107 -18.81 9.20 8.72
CA ASP A 107 -18.61 9.62 10.10
C ASP A 107 -17.22 9.23 10.60
N PHE A 108 -16.45 10.22 11.05
CA PHE A 108 -15.06 10.00 11.43
C PHE A 108 -14.92 9.20 12.72
N THR A 109 -15.92 9.31 13.63
CA THR A 109 -15.97 8.52 14.87
C THR A 109 -16.16 7.05 14.54
N ASP A 110 -17.01 6.74 13.54
CA ASP A 110 -17.23 5.37 13.07
C ASP A 110 -15.97 4.82 12.38
N GLN A 111 -15.27 5.63 11.55
CA GLN A 111 -13.97 5.23 11.00
C GLN A 111 -12.97 4.86 12.09
N ILE A 112 -12.86 5.68 13.16
CA ILE A 112 -11.95 5.42 14.29
C ILE A 112 -12.33 4.10 14.96
N GLN A 113 -13.60 3.90 15.28
CA GLN A 113 -14.05 2.68 15.96
C GLN A 113 -13.73 1.42 15.15
N VAL A 114 -14.03 1.42 13.87
CA VAL A 114 -13.76 0.30 12.95
C VAL A 114 -12.26 0.09 12.77
N PHE A 115 -11.49 1.16 12.66
CA PHE A 115 -10.03 1.08 12.57
C PHE A 115 -9.40 0.45 13.81
N GLU A 116 -9.79 0.91 15.02
CA GLU A 116 -9.27 0.40 16.29
C GLU A 116 -9.59 -1.09 16.49
N GLN A 117 -10.80 -1.53 16.11
CA GLN A 117 -11.16 -2.95 16.19
C GLN A 117 -10.25 -3.82 15.33
N GLN A 118 -9.96 -3.38 14.11
CA GLN A 118 -9.09 -4.10 13.18
C GLN A 118 -7.61 -4.04 13.58
N LEU A 119 -7.16 -2.89 14.07
CA LEU A 119 -5.79 -2.73 14.55
C LEU A 119 -5.52 -3.60 15.79
N GLN A 120 -6.51 -3.70 16.70
CA GLN A 120 -6.45 -4.62 17.83
C GLN A 120 -6.43 -6.08 17.37
N LEU A 121 -7.25 -6.44 16.38
CA LEU A 121 -7.27 -7.79 15.82
C LEU A 121 -5.91 -8.17 15.21
N ALA A 122 -5.27 -7.25 14.48
CA ALA A 122 -3.93 -7.46 13.95
C ALA A 122 -2.91 -7.76 15.06
N LYS A 123 -2.99 -7.01 16.15
CA LYS A 123 -2.14 -7.19 17.33
C LYS A 123 -2.38 -8.54 18.02
N ASP A 124 -3.64 -8.92 18.22
CA ASP A 124 -4.03 -10.18 18.88
C ASP A 124 -3.60 -11.39 18.07
N LEU A 125 -3.74 -11.31 16.73
CA LEU A 125 -3.31 -12.35 15.81
C LEU A 125 -1.79 -12.33 15.52
N LYS A 126 -1.06 -11.34 16.04
CA LYS A 126 0.37 -11.11 15.76
C LYS A 126 0.67 -11.03 14.26
N ARG A 127 -0.16 -10.29 13.52
CA ARG A 127 -0.03 -10.07 12.07
C ARG A 127 0.28 -8.61 11.79
N PRO A 128 1.04 -8.32 10.73
CA PRO A 128 1.22 -6.94 10.29
C PRO A 128 -0.11 -6.34 9.81
N ALA A 129 -0.21 -5.00 9.88
CA ALA A 129 -1.37 -4.28 9.36
C ALA A 129 -0.94 -3.29 8.28
N SER A 130 -1.70 -3.21 7.17
CA SER A 130 -1.54 -2.17 6.14
C SER A 130 -2.56 -1.06 6.37
N VAL A 131 -2.08 0.18 6.56
CA VAL A 131 -2.86 1.30 7.07
C VAL A 131 -2.87 2.47 6.08
N HIS A 132 -4.08 2.80 5.65
CA HIS A 132 -4.43 4.00 4.91
C HIS A 132 -4.52 5.21 5.83
N CYS A 133 -3.93 6.32 5.43
CA CYS A 133 -4.07 7.56 6.19
C CYS A 133 -4.06 8.80 5.29
N VAL A 134 -5.19 9.44 5.16
CA VAL A 134 -5.33 10.69 4.41
C VAL A 134 -5.79 11.82 5.33
N ARG A 135 -4.95 12.85 5.50
CA ARG A 135 -5.22 14.05 6.32
C ARG A 135 -5.59 13.76 7.79
N ALA A 136 -5.22 12.57 8.30
CA ALA A 136 -5.54 12.10 9.66
C ALA A 136 -4.29 11.60 10.43
N PHE A 137 -3.07 11.98 10.03
CA PHE A 137 -1.84 11.46 10.64
C PHE A 137 -1.72 11.77 12.14
N GLY A 138 -2.26 12.91 12.61
CA GLY A 138 -2.28 13.24 14.03
C GLY A 138 -3.19 12.30 14.82
N ASP A 139 -4.39 12.03 14.29
CA ASP A 139 -5.34 11.10 14.90
C ASP A 139 -4.76 9.67 14.90
N LEU A 140 -4.18 9.25 13.77
CA LEU A 140 -3.53 7.96 13.63
C LEU A 140 -2.41 7.78 14.66
N LEU A 141 -1.52 8.77 14.82
CA LEU A 141 -0.44 8.71 15.79
C LEU A 141 -0.98 8.59 17.22
N ALA A 142 -1.99 9.38 17.58
CA ALA A 142 -2.61 9.32 18.91
C ALA A 142 -3.23 7.94 19.20
N ILE A 143 -3.90 7.33 18.22
CA ILE A 143 -4.45 5.98 18.34
C ILE A 143 -3.32 4.95 18.50
N MET A 144 -2.30 5.01 17.65
CA MET A 144 -1.17 4.08 17.70
C MET A 144 -0.38 4.20 19.02
N GLN A 145 -0.23 5.41 19.58
CA GLN A 145 0.40 5.62 20.89
C GLN A 145 -0.39 4.97 22.01
N ARG A 146 -1.74 5.06 21.97
CA ARG A 146 -2.61 4.45 22.96
C ARG A 146 -2.64 2.93 22.89
N MET A 147 -2.61 2.36 21.68
CA MET A 147 -2.77 0.92 21.43
C MET A 147 -1.45 0.16 21.31
N GLY A 148 -0.37 0.84 20.95
CA GLY A 148 0.93 0.22 20.65
C GLY A 148 1.69 -0.29 21.87
N PRO A 149 2.92 -0.79 21.70
CA PRO A 149 3.60 -0.93 20.40
C PRO A 149 3.06 -2.08 19.53
N PHE A 150 3.52 -2.09 18.25
CA PHE A 150 3.14 -3.10 17.24
C PHE A 150 4.39 -3.85 16.77
N PRO A 151 4.84 -4.87 17.51
CA PRO A 151 6.09 -5.57 17.22
C PRO A 151 6.06 -6.33 15.89
N THR A 152 4.89 -6.74 15.40
CA THR A 152 4.71 -7.40 14.11
C THR A 152 4.67 -6.43 12.93
N GLY A 153 4.66 -5.13 13.21
CA GLY A 153 4.72 -4.06 12.21
C GLY A 153 3.35 -3.52 11.77
N VAL A 154 3.36 -2.24 11.45
CA VAL A 154 2.24 -1.52 10.82
C VAL A 154 2.80 -0.79 9.60
N ILE A 155 2.27 -1.07 8.42
CA ILE A 155 2.65 -0.37 7.19
C ILE A 155 1.82 0.89 7.10
N LEU A 156 2.45 2.05 7.11
CA LEU A 156 1.82 3.30 6.70
C LEU A 156 1.99 3.39 5.17
N HIS A 157 0.97 2.89 4.45
CA HIS A 157 1.06 2.82 2.99
C HIS A 157 0.98 4.21 2.36
N SER A 158 1.62 4.39 1.22
CA SER A 158 1.68 5.67 0.48
C SER A 158 1.96 6.87 1.42
N TYR A 159 2.96 6.73 2.31
CA TYR A 159 3.19 7.71 3.38
C TYR A 159 3.50 9.10 2.84
N LEU A 160 2.63 10.06 3.13
CA LEU A 160 2.76 11.49 2.79
C LEU A 160 2.67 12.40 4.02
N GLY A 161 2.84 11.85 5.21
CA GLY A 161 2.89 12.61 6.46
C GLY A 161 4.14 13.49 6.57
N SER A 162 4.28 14.19 7.69
CA SER A 162 5.45 15.04 7.89
C SER A 162 6.69 14.25 8.33
N ALA A 163 7.88 14.77 8.01
CA ALA A 163 9.16 14.20 8.40
C ALA A 163 9.29 14.09 9.94
N GLU A 164 8.72 15.05 10.66
CA GLU A 164 8.77 15.14 12.12
C GLU A 164 7.98 14.03 12.82
N MET A 165 6.96 13.47 12.16
CA MET A 165 6.16 12.36 12.73
C MET A 165 6.80 10.99 12.53
N VAL A 166 7.74 10.86 11.58
CA VAL A 166 8.38 9.58 11.24
C VAL A 166 9.01 8.89 12.45
N PRO A 167 9.83 9.56 13.31
CA PRO A 167 10.44 8.90 14.46
C PRO A 167 9.42 8.36 15.46
N GLU A 168 8.30 9.09 15.67
CA GLU A 168 7.26 8.65 16.61
C GLU A 168 6.52 7.42 16.10
N PHE A 169 6.17 7.38 14.82
CA PHE A 169 5.60 6.18 14.21
C PHE A 169 6.59 5.01 14.21
N ALA A 170 7.86 5.25 13.90
CA ALA A 170 8.88 4.21 13.87
C ALA A 170 9.08 3.54 15.24
N LYS A 171 9.06 4.31 16.35
CA LYS A 171 9.12 3.78 17.72
C LYS A 171 7.95 2.84 18.05
N LEU A 172 6.80 3.04 17.41
CA LEU A 172 5.61 2.22 17.60
C LEU A 172 5.60 0.96 16.73
N GLY A 173 6.57 0.77 15.84
CA GLY A 173 6.68 -0.38 14.96
C GLY A 173 6.23 -0.11 13.52
N ALA A 174 6.08 1.16 13.12
CA ALA A 174 5.68 1.48 11.75
C ALA A 174 6.79 1.21 10.73
N TYR A 175 6.37 0.73 9.56
CA TYR A 175 7.07 0.73 8.29
C TYR A 175 6.43 1.79 7.39
N PHE A 176 7.18 2.30 6.44
CA PHE A 176 6.73 3.38 5.56
C PHE A 176 6.90 2.92 4.12
N SER A 177 5.81 2.77 3.40
CA SER A 177 5.88 2.44 1.98
C SER A 177 5.62 3.67 1.11
N PHE A 178 6.22 3.65 -0.06
CA PHE A 178 6.23 4.78 -0.98
C PHE A 178 5.78 4.32 -2.36
N SER A 179 4.78 5.03 -2.89
CA SER A 179 4.19 4.85 -4.22
C SER A 179 4.47 6.03 -5.14
N GLY A 180 3.86 6.01 -6.32
CA GLY A 180 3.89 7.13 -7.26
C GLY A 180 3.37 8.46 -6.69
N PHE A 181 2.56 8.45 -5.64
CA PHE A 181 2.11 9.66 -4.96
C PHE A 181 3.27 10.48 -4.37
N LEU A 182 4.38 9.85 -3.99
CA LEU A 182 5.57 10.55 -3.51
C LEU A 182 6.09 11.56 -4.53
N MET A 183 5.96 11.27 -5.83
CA MET A 183 6.41 12.15 -6.91
C MET A 183 5.55 13.41 -7.08
N SER A 184 4.40 13.50 -6.41
CA SER A 184 3.58 14.70 -6.33
C SER A 184 4.00 15.68 -5.22
N VAL A 185 4.87 15.22 -4.31
CA VAL A 185 5.42 16.04 -3.21
C VAL A 185 6.63 16.83 -3.71
N GLN A 186 6.79 18.07 -3.23
CA GLN A 186 7.98 18.86 -3.52
C GLN A 186 9.25 18.07 -3.15
N GLN A 187 10.21 17.97 -4.06
CA GLN A 187 11.38 17.10 -3.95
C GLN A 187 12.15 17.25 -2.63
N ASN A 188 12.44 18.49 -2.21
CA ASN A 188 13.15 18.75 -0.97
C ASN A 188 12.38 18.25 0.26
N LYS A 189 11.04 18.35 0.24
CA LYS A 189 10.17 17.84 1.30
C LYS A 189 10.16 16.31 1.31
N ALA A 190 10.02 15.69 0.15
CA ALA A 190 10.09 14.23 0.00
C ALA A 190 11.45 13.69 0.46
N LYS A 191 12.56 14.32 0.06
CA LYS A 191 13.92 13.96 0.48
C LYS A 191 14.10 14.06 2.00
N LYS A 192 13.64 15.18 2.61
CA LYS A 192 13.70 15.35 4.07
C LYS A 192 12.92 14.25 4.80
N MET A 193 11.71 13.94 4.33
CA MET A 193 10.88 12.91 4.92
C MET A 193 11.52 11.52 4.81
N LEU A 194 11.97 11.13 3.62
CA LEU A 194 12.65 9.85 3.38
C LEU A 194 13.91 9.69 4.24
N LYS A 195 14.73 10.73 4.37
CA LYS A 195 15.95 10.67 5.21
C LYS A 195 15.67 10.51 6.71
N MET A 196 14.43 10.78 7.17
CA MET A 196 14.01 10.51 8.54
C MET A 196 13.56 9.07 8.76
N VAL A 197 13.23 8.34 7.70
CA VAL A 197 12.79 6.94 7.82
C VAL A 197 14.01 6.06 8.10
N PRO A 198 13.99 5.25 9.18
CA PRO A 198 15.02 4.25 9.40
C PRO A 198 15.12 3.30 8.20
N SER A 199 16.33 3.02 7.75
CA SER A 199 16.55 2.21 6.54
C SER A 199 15.83 0.86 6.58
N GLU A 200 15.81 0.22 7.75
CA GLU A 200 15.13 -1.06 7.99
C GLU A 200 13.59 -0.97 8.02
N ARG A 201 13.03 0.20 7.76
CA ARG A 201 11.58 0.48 7.76
C ARG A 201 11.05 1.01 6.42
N ILE A 202 11.90 1.13 5.41
CA ILE A 202 11.53 1.59 4.07
C ILE A 202 10.94 0.42 3.28
N LEU A 203 9.78 0.64 2.68
CA LEU A 203 9.13 -0.27 1.73
C LEU A 203 8.81 0.48 0.43
N LEU A 204 8.68 -0.27 -0.66
CA LEU A 204 8.19 0.22 -1.95
C LEU A 204 6.86 -0.44 -2.27
N GLU A 205 6.01 0.29 -2.96
CA GLU A 205 4.71 -0.19 -3.42
C GLU A 205 4.30 0.49 -4.71
N THR A 206 3.29 -0.06 -5.37
CA THR A 206 2.67 0.61 -6.52
C THR A 206 1.38 1.31 -6.18
N ASP A 207 0.60 0.77 -5.25
CA ASP A 207 -0.79 1.13 -5.02
C ASP A 207 -1.65 0.99 -6.31
N ALA A 208 -1.24 0.07 -7.19
CA ALA A 208 -1.94 -0.17 -8.45
C ALA A 208 -3.37 -0.70 -8.19
N PRO A 209 -4.37 -0.21 -8.94
CA PRO A 209 -4.29 0.59 -10.18
C PRO A 209 -4.25 2.11 -10.00
N ASP A 210 -4.17 2.59 -8.77
CA ASP A 210 -4.05 4.02 -8.45
C ASP A 210 -2.56 4.45 -8.39
N ALA A 211 -2.28 5.67 -7.93
CA ALA A 211 -0.93 6.21 -7.72
C ALA A 211 0.02 6.10 -8.93
N LEU A 212 -0.50 6.28 -10.17
CA LEU A 212 0.33 6.27 -11.37
C LEU A 212 1.51 7.23 -11.22
N PRO A 213 2.78 6.77 -11.33
CA PRO A 213 3.94 7.62 -11.23
C PRO A 213 3.93 8.69 -12.31
N LYS A 214 4.20 9.95 -11.94
CA LYS A 214 4.42 10.99 -12.94
C LYS A 214 5.69 10.66 -13.71
N SER A 215 5.64 10.71 -15.05
CA SER A 215 6.86 10.57 -15.86
C SER A 215 7.86 11.62 -15.39
N MET A 216 9.08 11.21 -15.09
CA MET A 216 10.16 12.15 -14.86
C MET A 216 10.29 12.99 -16.12
N SER A 217 10.11 14.31 -16.01
CA SER A 217 10.06 15.24 -17.12
C SER A 217 11.26 15.05 -18.05
N THR A 218 10.99 14.81 -19.25
CA THR A 218 11.61 14.96 -20.61
C THR A 218 13.10 15.27 -20.78
N SER A 219 13.94 15.37 -19.76
CA SER A 219 15.40 15.43 -19.94
C SER A 219 16.13 14.08 -19.80
N ASP A 220 15.48 13.04 -19.23
CA ASP A 220 16.07 11.71 -19.04
C ASP A 220 15.16 10.55 -19.49
N SER A 221 14.18 10.80 -20.35
CA SER A 221 13.32 9.74 -20.87
C SER A 221 14.09 8.93 -21.91
N LEU A 222 14.55 7.74 -21.53
CA LEU A 222 15.14 6.74 -22.44
C LEU A 222 14.10 6.04 -23.33
N PHE A 223 12.80 6.35 -23.16
CA PHE A 223 11.73 5.81 -24.01
C PHE A 223 10.75 6.92 -24.38
N PRO A 224 10.69 7.35 -25.65
CA PRO A 224 9.69 8.29 -26.13
C PRO A 224 8.33 7.58 -26.21
N VAL A 225 7.33 8.07 -25.48
CA VAL A 225 5.92 7.76 -25.73
C VAL A 225 5.46 8.74 -26.81
N GLU A 226 5.32 8.29 -28.04
CA GLU A 226 4.59 9.01 -29.09
C GLU A 226 3.09 8.93 -28.77
N GLY A 227 2.44 10.08 -28.62
CA GLY A 227 1.00 10.16 -28.39
C GLY A 227 0.51 11.59 -28.34
N ASP A 228 -0.09 11.98 -29.40
CA ASP A 228 -0.59 13.29 -29.84
C ASP A 228 -1.59 13.94 -28.88
N SER A 229 -1.49 15.26 -28.83
CA SER A 229 -2.37 16.16 -28.09
C SER A 229 -3.62 16.50 -28.89
N SER A 230 -4.80 16.14 -28.43
CA SER A 230 -6.00 16.98 -28.66
C SER A 230 -7.10 16.69 -27.64
N SER A 231 -7.52 17.76 -26.97
CA SER A 231 -8.64 17.85 -26.05
C SER A 231 -9.98 17.47 -26.70
N ASN A 232 -10.78 16.62 -26.03
CA ASN A 232 -12.20 16.95 -25.78
C ASN A 232 -12.82 16.02 -24.73
N SER A 233 -13.55 16.66 -23.82
CA SER A 233 -14.35 16.07 -22.76
C SER A 233 -15.52 15.25 -23.26
N ASN A 234 -15.66 13.99 -22.79
CA ASN A 234 -16.98 13.45 -22.40
C ASN A 234 -16.75 12.23 -21.49
N ALA A 235 -17.52 12.16 -20.41
CA ALA A 235 -17.44 11.15 -19.37
C ALA A 235 -17.80 9.74 -19.87
N ALA A 236 -17.12 8.75 -19.25
CA ALA A 236 -17.40 7.33 -19.27
C ALA A 236 -16.56 6.49 -20.25
N GLU A 237 -15.25 6.49 -20.02
CA GLU A 237 -14.35 5.34 -20.20
C GLU A 237 -13.05 5.77 -19.58
N THR A 238 -12.70 5.24 -18.39
CA THR A 238 -11.37 5.44 -17.82
C THR A 238 -10.40 4.78 -18.79
N ASP A 239 -9.69 5.62 -19.54
CA ASP A 239 -8.70 5.20 -20.50
C ASP A 239 -7.68 4.29 -19.79
N ALA A 240 -7.52 3.06 -20.27
CA ALA A 240 -6.61 2.08 -19.68
C ALA A 240 -5.15 2.58 -19.61
N SER A 241 -4.81 3.64 -20.35
CA SER A 241 -3.52 4.33 -20.33
C SER A 241 -3.27 5.15 -19.06
N THR A 242 -4.30 5.39 -18.23
CA THR A 242 -4.21 6.20 -17.00
C THR A 242 -4.10 5.36 -15.72
N LEU A 243 -4.17 4.02 -15.83
CA LEU A 243 -4.09 3.12 -14.68
C LEU A 243 -2.65 2.73 -14.39
N ASN A 244 -2.32 2.66 -13.11
CA ASN A 244 -1.03 2.16 -12.66
C ASN A 244 -0.97 0.63 -12.75
N HIS A 245 0.24 0.11 -12.98
CA HIS A 245 0.53 -1.31 -13.07
C HIS A 245 1.70 -1.69 -12.16
N PRO A 246 1.76 -2.94 -11.63
CA PRO A 246 2.82 -3.34 -10.69
C PRO A 246 4.25 -3.23 -11.26
N GLU A 247 4.45 -3.33 -12.58
CA GLU A 247 5.76 -3.13 -13.22
C GLU A 247 6.32 -1.71 -13.00
N ASN A 248 5.45 -0.72 -12.77
CA ASN A 248 5.83 0.68 -12.54
C ASN A 248 6.51 0.92 -11.18
N ILE A 249 6.61 -0.10 -10.33
CA ILE A 249 7.39 -0.01 -9.08
C ILE A 249 8.85 0.37 -9.33
N LEU A 250 9.39 0.04 -10.52
CA LEU A 250 10.75 0.43 -10.90
C LEU A 250 10.93 1.95 -11.07
N ILE A 251 9.85 2.65 -11.43
CA ILE A 251 9.85 4.12 -11.49
C ILE A 251 9.93 4.69 -10.08
N VAL A 252 9.11 4.14 -9.16
CA VAL A 252 9.13 4.51 -7.74
C VAL A 252 10.50 4.21 -7.12
N LEU A 253 11.05 3.03 -7.36
CA LEU A 253 12.38 2.61 -6.93
C LEU A 253 13.44 3.62 -7.39
N THR A 254 13.42 3.98 -8.69
CA THR A 254 14.37 4.93 -9.26
C THR A 254 14.29 6.30 -8.58
N TYR A 255 13.08 6.77 -8.32
CA TYR A 255 12.84 8.05 -7.67
C TYR A 255 13.31 8.03 -6.19
N VAL A 256 12.93 7.00 -5.44
CA VAL A 256 13.35 6.84 -4.04
C VAL A 256 14.88 6.74 -3.94
N ALA A 257 15.53 5.97 -4.80
CA ALA A 257 16.98 5.84 -4.86
C ALA A 257 17.67 7.20 -5.09
N SER A 258 17.13 8.02 -6.01
CA SER A 258 17.64 9.36 -6.27
C SER A 258 17.52 10.30 -5.05
N LEU A 259 16.41 10.21 -4.30
CA LEU A 259 16.20 11.03 -3.10
C LEU A 259 17.08 10.61 -1.93
N LEU A 260 17.36 9.30 -1.80
CA LEU A 260 18.22 8.74 -0.76
C LEU A 260 19.71 8.83 -1.11
N GLU A 261 20.05 9.19 -2.36
CA GLU A 261 21.44 9.21 -2.86
C GLU A 261 22.11 7.82 -2.78
N MET A 262 21.29 6.78 -3.10
CA MET A 262 21.67 5.38 -3.14
C MET A 262 21.51 4.84 -4.56
N THR A 263 22.14 3.69 -4.84
CA THR A 263 21.87 2.94 -6.08
C THR A 263 20.50 2.29 -6.05
N LYS A 264 19.95 1.97 -7.23
CA LYS A 264 18.67 1.23 -7.32
C LYS A 264 18.77 -0.15 -6.69
N GLU A 265 19.90 -0.80 -6.87
CA GLU A 265 20.21 -2.12 -6.34
C GLU A 265 20.20 -2.12 -4.80
N GLU A 266 20.82 -1.11 -4.18
CA GLU A 266 20.82 -0.95 -2.72
C GLU A 266 19.41 -0.73 -2.17
N VAL A 267 18.61 0.16 -2.78
CA VAL A 267 17.23 0.42 -2.32
C VAL A 267 16.32 -0.77 -2.58
N ALA A 268 16.47 -1.45 -3.71
CA ALA A 268 15.70 -2.65 -4.01
C ALA A 268 15.98 -3.76 -3.00
N GLU A 269 17.26 -4.05 -2.72
CA GLU A 269 17.64 -5.07 -1.73
C GLU A 269 17.13 -4.70 -0.34
N LEU A 270 17.35 -3.45 0.08
CA LEU A 270 16.90 -2.92 1.37
C LEU A 270 15.39 -3.10 1.55
N SER A 271 14.59 -2.59 0.61
CA SER A 271 13.13 -2.64 0.69
C SER A 271 12.60 -4.06 0.59
N TYR A 272 13.22 -4.90 -0.24
CA TYR A 272 12.88 -6.32 -0.36
C TYR A 272 13.10 -7.07 0.95
N GLN A 273 14.27 -6.91 1.59
CA GLN A 273 14.57 -7.56 2.86
C GLN A 273 13.66 -7.06 3.99
N ASN A 274 13.32 -5.78 3.99
CA ASN A 274 12.36 -5.22 4.94
C ASN A 274 10.96 -5.85 4.77
N ALA A 275 10.50 -6.00 3.52
CA ALA A 275 9.21 -6.63 3.22
C ALA A 275 9.21 -8.11 3.61
N ILE A 276 10.26 -8.87 3.26
CA ILE A 276 10.40 -10.27 3.66
C ILE A 276 10.33 -10.40 5.18
N ARG A 277 11.10 -9.59 5.92
CA ARG A 277 11.08 -9.61 7.40
C ARG A 277 9.68 -9.32 7.94
N LEU A 278 9.00 -8.33 7.40
CA LEU A 278 7.67 -7.92 7.84
C LEU A 278 6.61 -9.01 7.59
N PHE A 279 6.67 -9.67 6.44
CA PHE A 279 5.70 -10.68 6.04
C PHE A 279 6.10 -12.12 6.40
N SER A 280 7.23 -12.33 7.10
CA SER A 280 7.69 -13.64 7.61
C SER A 280 7.10 -14.03 8.98
N TYR A 281 6.01 -13.41 9.40
CA TYR A 281 5.37 -13.67 10.71
C TYR A 281 4.81 -15.10 10.86
N ARG A 282 4.86 -15.93 9.81
CA ARG A 282 4.41 -17.33 9.81
C ARG A 282 5.35 -18.29 10.54
N ASP A 283 6.59 -17.90 10.76
CA ASP A 283 7.65 -18.76 11.29
C ASP A 283 7.83 -18.62 12.82
N HIS A 284 6.84 -18.02 13.52
CA HIS A 284 6.92 -17.76 14.97
C HIS A 284 5.72 -18.32 15.75
#